data_e001359d87bf6df705e104ead6c3705f
#
_entry.id   e001359d87bf6df705e104ead6c3705f
#
_cell.length_a   1.000
_cell.length_b   1.000
_cell.length_c   1.000
_cell.angle_alpha   90.00
_cell.angle_beta   90.00
_cell.angle_gamma   90.00
#
_symmetry.space_group_name_H-M   'P 1'
#
loop_
_entity.id
_entity.type
_entity.pdbx_description
1 polymer ?
#
loop_
_entity_poly.entity_id
_entity_poly.type
_entity_poly.pdbx_seq_one_letter_code
_entity_poly.pdbx_strand_id
1 'polypeptide(L)'
;LTNILGILIIAFSFQGLALAQIQTNTSKQLLLDTSQPTVLITGSNRGIGLALARNYAISGWNVIATCRSPERADDLKKLIYDYPNISIEKLDVTELNEIESLARKYQGIAIDVLINNAGILGDVKNQTFGSLDQLTFEKVMAVNAYGPLKVAEAFTESVELSNQKKIVSMTSGLGSMQITGNMDRFYFYRMSKAALNMGVIAMNASLKSKGVMSALIAPGQVETQLLYESGFEGPGVITTDESAIGLIEVIEGISPQTIRKNRGKATNYNKRIIPW
;
A
#
# COMPACT_ATOMS: atom_id res chain seq x y z
N LEU A 1 -40.85 64.11 9.46
CA LEU A 1 -40.47 63.21 10.60
C LEU A 1 -41.23 61.88 10.47
N THR A 2 -40.83 61.01 9.55
CA THR A 2 -41.20 59.59 9.51
C THR A 2 -40.43 58.97 8.34
N ASN A 3 -39.56 58.01 8.61
CA ASN A 3 -38.97 56.99 7.72
C ASN A 3 -37.45 56.82 7.92
N ILE A 4 -37.04 56.30 9.08
CA ILE A 4 -35.74 55.63 9.26
C ILE A 4 -35.97 54.52 10.32
N LEU A 5 -36.61 53.42 9.99
CA LEU A 5 -36.67 52.22 10.82
C LEU A 5 -37.03 50.96 10.04
N GLY A 6 -36.40 50.75 8.90
CA GLY A 6 -36.72 49.59 8.03
C GLY A 6 -35.55 48.81 7.41
N ILE A 7 -34.31 49.14 7.73
CA ILE A 7 -33.15 48.54 6.99
C ILE A 7 -32.17 47.73 7.87
N LEU A 8 -32.50 47.46 9.15
CA LEU A 8 -31.54 46.78 10.05
C LEU A 8 -31.89 45.35 10.44
N ILE A 9 -32.86 44.71 9.82
CA ILE A 9 -33.25 43.32 10.16
C ILE A 9 -32.91 42.26 9.10
N ILE A 10 -32.44 42.66 7.91
CA ILE A 10 -32.15 41.67 6.80
C ILE A 10 -30.66 41.21 6.75
N ALA A 11 -29.76 41.90 7.46
CA ALA A 11 -28.31 41.56 7.41
C ALA A 11 -27.89 40.41 8.37
N PHE A 12 -28.70 40.02 9.36
CA PHE A 12 -28.33 38.97 10.33
C PHE A 12 -28.75 37.57 9.94
N SER A 13 -29.64 37.38 8.97
CA SER A 13 -30.11 36.05 8.55
C SER A 13 -29.23 35.37 7.49
N PHE A 14 -28.39 36.12 6.76
CA PHE A 14 -27.52 35.54 5.73
C PHE A 14 -26.18 35.00 6.27
N GLN A 15 -25.69 35.51 7.39
CA GLN A 15 -24.44 35.00 8.00
C GLN A 15 -24.65 33.69 8.78
N GLY A 16 -25.84 33.46 9.32
CA GLY A 16 -26.19 32.22 10.02
C GLY A 16 -26.33 30.99 9.11
N LEU A 17 -26.85 31.21 7.89
CA LEU A 17 -26.96 30.10 6.89
C LEU A 17 -25.65 29.73 6.24
N ALA A 18 -24.73 30.68 6.04
CA ALA A 18 -23.40 30.40 5.49
C ALA A 18 -22.51 29.63 6.47
N LEU A 19 -22.59 29.89 7.75
CA LEU A 19 -21.88 29.15 8.81
C LEU A 19 -22.48 27.76 9.04
N ALA A 20 -23.80 27.58 8.90
CA ALA A 20 -24.44 26.26 9.00
C ALA A 20 -24.13 25.36 7.79
N GLN A 21 -23.95 25.92 6.59
CA GLN A 21 -23.55 25.16 5.41
C GLN A 21 -22.05 24.80 5.40
N ILE A 22 -21.20 25.55 6.08
CA ILE A 22 -19.77 25.22 6.24
C ILE A 22 -19.60 24.09 7.27
N GLN A 23 -20.49 23.98 8.27
CA GLN A 23 -20.43 22.92 9.29
C GLN A 23 -21.01 21.57 8.83
N THR A 24 -21.80 21.51 7.77
CA THR A 24 -22.39 20.24 7.28
C THR A 24 -21.52 19.49 6.27
N ASN A 25 -20.40 20.08 5.82
CA ASN A 25 -19.48 19.43 4.89
C ASN A 25 -18.20 18.84 5.54
N THR A 26 -18.10 18.87 6.87
CA THR A 26 -16.88 18.48 7.60
C THR A 26 -17.12 17.34 8.57
N SER A 27 -17.76 16.25 8.18
CA SER A 27 -17.65 15.05 9.03
C SER A 27 -18.28 13.81 8.40
N LYS A 28 -17.67 13.27 7.37
CA LYS A 28 -17.47 11.84 7.38
C LYS A 28 -16.16 11.62 8.13
N GLN A 29 -16.22 11.83 9.44
CA GLN A 29 -15.10 11.65 10.34
C GLN A 29 -14.60 10.22 10.14
N LEU A 30 -13.35 10.07 9.73
CA LEU A 30 -12.66 8.79 9.65
C LEU A 30 -12.84 8.08 11.00
N LEU A 31 -13.54 6.95 11.00
CA LEU A 31 -13.80 6.14 12.21
C LEU A 31 -12.53 5.34 12.59
N LEU A 32 -11.39 6.04 12.67
CA LEU A 32 -10.15 5.43 13.16
C LEU A 32 -10.05 5.66 14.67
N ASP A 33 -9.82 4.60 15.41
CA ASP A 33 -9.48 4.69 16.83
C ASP A 33 -8.04 5.18 16.97
N THR A 34 -7.84 6.43 17.33
CA THR A 34 -6.50 7.03 17.45
C THR A 34 -5.64 6.43 18.57
N SER A 35 -6.21 5.58 19.43
CA SER A 35 -5.46 4.82 20.44
C SER A 35 -4.81 3.56 19.86
N GLN A 36 -5.25 3.11 18.68
CA GLN A 36 -4.75 1.92 18.02
C GLN A 36 -3.78 2.27 16.89
N PRO A 37 -2.77 1.44 16.61
CA PRO A 37 -1.88 1.63 15.48
C PRO A 37 -2.63 1.48 14.15
N THR A 38 -2.12 2.15 13.11
CA THR A 38 -2.76 2.19 11.79
C THR A 38 -1.85 1.59 10.73
N VAL A 39 -2.41 0.70 9.88
CA VAL A 39 -1.76 0.18 8.69
C VAL A 39 -2.51 0.61 7.43
N LEU A 40 -1.78 1.08 6.41
CA LEU A 40 -2.29 1.29 5.06
C LEU A 40 -1.75 0.20 4.14
N ILE A 41 -2.65 -0.50 3.41
CA ILE A 41 -2.28 -1.62 2.54
C ILE A 41 -2.80 -1.37 1.14
N THR A 42 -1.92 -1.36 0.13
CA THR A 42 -2.34 -1.26 -1.27
C THR A 42 -2.69 -2.63 -1.86
N GLY A 43 -3.77 -2.69 -2.67
CA GLY A 43 -4.19 -3.94 -3.32
C GLY A 43 -4.77 -4.98 -2.36
N SER A 44 -5.71 -4.56 -1.49
CA SER A 44 -6.23 -5.37 -0.38
C SER A 44 -7.47 -6.20 -0.72
N ASN A 45 -7.99 -6.14 -1.95
CA ASN A 45 -9.27 -6.77 -2.30
C ASN A 45 -9.18 -8.30 -2.51
N ARG A 46 -8.00 -8.89 -2.55
CA ARG A 46 -7.77 -10.32 -2.74
C ARG A 46 -6.35 -10.75 -2.32
N GLY A 47 -6.11 -12.06 -2.30
CA GLY A 47 -4.80 -12.65 -2.11
C GLY A 47 -4.11 -12.18 -0.83
N ILE A 48 -2.81 -11.94 -0.91
CA ILE A 48 -1.98 -11.55 0.23
C ILE A 48 -2.47 -10.25 0.88
N GLY A 49 -2.87 -9.25 0.07
CA GLY A 49 -3.36 -7.97 0.61
C GLY A 49 -4.63 -8.12 1.44
N LEU A 50 -5.56 -9.00 1.05
CA LEU A 50 -6.75 -9.32 1.81
C LEU A 50 -6.41 -10.06 3.12
N ALA A 51 -5.50 -11.02 3.06
CA ALA A 51 -5.04 -11.75 4.23
C ALA A 51 -4.30 -10.83 5.23
N LEU A 52 -3.46 -9.91 4.75
CA LEU A 52 -2.83 -8.88 5.58
C LEU A 52 -3.89 -8.00 6.25
N ALA A 53 -4.87 -7.48 5.49
CA ALA A 53 -5.93 -6.63 6.03
C ALA A 53 -6.70 -7.35 7.15
N ARG A 54 -7.06 -8.63 6.95
CA ARG A 54 -7.72 -9.45 7.94
C ARG A 54 -6.87 -9.65 9.20
N ASN A 55 -5.61 -10.05 9.05
CA ASN A 55 -4.76 -10.35 10.20
C ASN A 55 -4.42 -9.11 11.03
N TYR A 56 -4.20 -7.94 10.41
CA TYR A 56 -4.05 -6.68 11.13
C TYR A 56 -5.34 -6.28 11.86
N ALA A 57 -6.51 -6.47 11.22
CA ALA A 57 -7.80 -6.15 11.84
C ALA A 57 -8.10 -7.05 13.05
N ILE A 58 -7.81 -8.36 12.96
CA ILE A 58 -7.90 -9.31 14.09
C ILE A 58 -7.01 -8.85 15.25
N SER A 59 -5.85 -8.29 14.96
CA SER A 59 -4.91 -7.78 15.96
C SER A 59 -5.30 -6.41 16.54
N GLY A 60 -6.48 -5.87 16.17
CA GLY A 60 -7.03 -4.61 16.69
C GLY A 60 -6.47 -3.34 16.04
N TRP A 61 -5.70 -3.45 14.96
CA TRP A 61 -5.19 -2.28 14.22
C TRP A 61 -6.30 -1.60 13.43
N ASN A 62 -6.19 -0.29 13.26
CA ASN A 62 -6.92 0.38 12.18
C ASN A 62 -6.32 -0.03 10.83
N VAL A 63 -7.18 -0.43 9.90
CA VAL A 63 -6.75 -0.89 8.57
C VAL A 63 -7.33 0.01 7.49
N ILE A 64 -6.45 0.70 6.75
CA ILE A 64 -6.80 1.42 5.54
C ILE A 64 -6.53 0.48 4.37
N ALA A 65 -7.56 -0.26 3.95
CA ALA A 65 -7.48 -1.27 2.90
C ALA A 65 -7.82 -0.63 1.56
N THR A 66 -6.86 -0.57 0.62
CA THR A 66 -7.11 0.09 -0.66
C THR A 66 -7.23 -0.87 -1.83
N CYS A 67 -8.06 -0.53 -2.80
CA CYS A 67 -8.19 -1.25 -4.06
C CYS A 67 -8.74 -0.34 -5.17
N ARG A 68 -8.57 -0.75 -6.44
CA ARG A 68 -9.00 0.05 -7.59
C ARG A 68 -10.51 0.18 -7.71
N SER A 69 -11.25 -0.83 -7.30
CA SER A 69 -12.71 -0.95 -7.46
C SER A 69 -13.36 -1.42 -6.17
N PRO A 70 -13.55 -0.54 -5.17
CA PRO A 70 -14.18 -0.88 -3.89
C PRO A 70 -15.58 -1.49 -4.06
N GLU A 71 -16.31 -1.06 -5.08
CA GLU A 71 -17.66 -1.53 -5.40
C GLU A 71 -17.68 -3.02 -5.78
N ARG A 72 -16.56 -3.58 -6.24
CA ARG A 72 -16.39 -4.99 -6.64
C ARG A 72 -15.53 -5.82 -5.67
N ALA A 73 -15.19 -5.26 -4.52
CA ALA A 73 -14.33 -5.90 -3.53
C ALA A 73 -15.16 -6.66 -2.48
N ASP A 74 -15.93 -7.66 -2.91
CA ASP A 74 -16.93 -8.32 -2.06
C ASP A 74 -16.31 -9.03 -0.86
N ASP A 75 -15.15 -9.68 -1.01
CA ASP A 75 -14.47 -10.34 0.11
C ASP A 75 -13.93 -9.33 1.13
N LEU A 76 -13.45 -8.17 0.67
CA LEU A 76 -13.03 -7.10 1.56
C LEU A 76 -14.22 -6.44 2.27
N LYS A 77 -15.37 -6.29 1.58
CA LYS A 77 -16.62 -5.81 2.20
C LYS A 77 -17.14 -6.75 3.28
N LYS A 78 -17.03 -8.06 3.09
CA LYS A 78 -17.41 -9.06 4.12
C LYS A 78 -16.59 -8.87 5.40
N LEU A 79 -15.30 -8.54 5.30
CA LEU A 79 -14.46 -8.34 6.47
C LEU A 79 -14.92 -7.18 7.36
N ILE A 80 -15.56 -6.14 6.82
CA ILE A 80 -16.04 -4.99 7.62
C ILE A 80 -17.14 -5.41 8.59
N TYR A 81 -17.96 -6.41 8.26
CA TYR A 81 -18.99 -6.91 9.18
C TYR A 81 -18.39 -7.50 10.45
N ASP A 82 -17.25 -8.19 10.30
CA ASP A 82 -16.57 -8.84 11.42
C ASP A 82 -15.56 -7.89 12.08
N TYR A 83 -15.00 -6.94 11.30
CA TYR A 83 -13.92 -6.04 11.72
C TYR A 83 -14.22 -4.59 11.32
N PRO A 84 -14.96 -3.83 12.18
CA PRO A 84 -15.33 -2.44 11.88
C PRO A 84 -14.14 -1.46 11.86
N ASN A 85 -12.98 -1.89 12.30
CA ASN A 85 -11.71 -1.17 12.24
C ASN A 85 -11.06 -1.17 10.83
N ILE A 86 -11.75 -1.69 9.80
CA ILE A 86 -11.31 -1.65 8.40
C ILE A 86 -12.04 -0.53 7.65
N SER A 87 -11.27 0.34 7.01
CA SER A 87 -11.76 1.31 6.03
C SER A 87 -11.38 0.87 4.61
N ILE A 88 -12.34 0.84 3.67
CA ILE A 88 -12.07 0.54 2.27
C ILE A 88 -11.94 1.84 1.48
N GLU A 89 -10.83 2.00 0.78
CA GLU A 89 -10.51 3.20 0.01
C GLU A 89 -10.23 2.85 -1.45
N LYS A 90 -10.65 3.76 -2.34
CA LYS A 90 -10.29 3.66 -3.75
C LYS A 90 -8.84 4.11 -3.95
N LEU A 91 -8.04 3.28 -4.61
CA LEU A 91 -6.69 3.64 -5.04
C LEU A 91 -6.24 2.75 -6.21
N ASP A 92 -6.01 3.37 -7.36
CA ASP A 92 -5.12 2.83 -8.38
C ASP A 92 -3.73 3.46 -8.17
N VAL A 93 -2.73 2.63 -7.92
CA VAL A 93 -1.36 3.10 -7.66
C VAL A 93 -0.67 3.72 -8.88
N THR A 94 -1.30 3.67 -10.05
CA THR A 94 -0.84 4.34 -11.28
C THR A 94 -1.49 5.71 -11.49
N GLU A 95 -2.55 6.04 -10.74
CA GLU A 95 -3.31 7.29 -10.86
C GLU A 95 -2.85 8.32 -9.82
N LEU A 96 -1.97 9.24 -10.23
CA LEU A 96 -1.37 10.24 -9.31
C LEU A 96 -2.43 11.05 -8.55
N ASN A 97 -3.52 11.43 -9.22
CA ASN A 97 -4.60 12.19 -8.60
C ASN A 97 -5.32 11.39 -7.50
N GLU A 98 -5.45 10.06 -7.65
CA GLU A 98 -6.03 9.21 -6.62
C GLU A 98 -5.09 9.08 -5.41
N ILE A 99 -3.78 8.93 -5.66
CA ILE A 99 -2.76 8.89 -4.62
C ILE A 99 -2.79 10.18 -3.79
N GLU A 100 -2.72 11.34 -4.45
CA GLU A 100 -2.73 12.64 -3.78
C GLU A 100 -4.05 12.91 -3.04
N SER A 101 -5.18 12.55 -3.64
CA SER A 101 -6.49 12.72 -3.01
C SER A 101 -6.61 11.88 -1.73
N LEU A 102 -6.14 10.62 -1.77
CA LEU A 102 -6.14 9.75 -0.62
C LEU A 102 -5.18 10.26 0.46
N ALA A 103 -3.98 10.73 0.10
CA ALA A 103 -3.04 11.30 1.05
C ALA A 103 -3.61 12.56 1.74
N ARG A 104 -4.27 13.44 0.99
CA ARG A 104 -4.98 14.61 1.58
C ARG A 104 -6.10 14.18 2.55
N LYS A 105 -6.85 13.12 2.21
CA LYS A 105 -7.91 12.58 3.09
C LYS A 105 -7.37 12.14 4.45
N TYR A 106 -6.16 11.59 4.48
CA TYR A 106 -5.49 11.08 5.67
C TYR A 106 -4.41 12.02 6.22
N GLN A 107 -4.38 13.28 5.77
CA GLN A 107 -3.43 14.26 6.27
C GLN A 107 -3.59 14.48 7.78
N GLY A 108 -2.48 14.46 8.52
CA GLY A 108 -2.47 14.57 9.98
C GLY A 108 -2.81 13.28 10.73
N ILE A 109 -3.14 12.20 10.03
CA ILE A 109 -3.35 10.88 10.63
C ILE A 109 -2.03 10.11 10.63
N ALA A 110 -1.65 9.58 11.79
CA ALA A 110 -0.47 8.73 11.92
C ALA A 110 -0.71 7.36 11.27
N ILE A 111 0.22 6.94 10.40
CA ILE A 111 0.21 5.62 9.76
C ILE A 111 1.48 4.88 10.20
N ASP A 112 1.34 3.88 11.06
CA ASP A 112 2.46 3.15 11.64
C ASP A 112 3.19 2.30 10.61
N VAL A 113 2.43 1.67 9.70
CA VAL A 113 2.97 0.83 8.62
C VAL A 113 2.24 1.13 7.31
N LEU A 114 3.00 1.54 6.29
CA LEU A 114 2.55 1.57 4.91
C LEU A 114 3.04 0.31 4.19
N ILE A 115 2.12 -0.50 3.64
CA ILE A 115 2.44 -1.71 2.89
C ILE A 115 2.10 -1.52 1.41
N ASN A 116 3.11 -1.32 0.59
CA ASN A 116 3.00 -1.35 -0.86
C ASN A 116 2.94 -2.82 -1.32
N ASN A 117 1.72 -3.38 -1.35
CA ASN A 117 1.45 -4.76 -1.76
C ASN A 117 0.92 -4.88 -3.19
N ALA A 118 0.23 -3.86 -3.72
CA ALA A 118 -0.30 -3.90 -5.08
C ALA A 118 0.76 -4.29 -6.11
N GLY A 119 0.43 -5.23 -6.99
CA GLY A 119 1.32 -5.70 -8.02
C GLY A 119 0.62 -6.56 -9.06
N ILE A 120 1.21 -6.66 -10.24
CA ILE A 120 0.74 -7.47 -11.37
C ILE A 120 1.90 -8.27 -11.97
N LEU A 121 1.58 -9.44 -12.53
CA LEU A 121 2.55 -10.21 -13.33
C LEU A 121 2.73 -9.57 -14.73
N GLY A 122 1.66 -9.05 -15.29
CA GLY A 122 1.57 -8.66 -16.70
C GLY A 122 1.29 -9.87 -17.61
N ASP A 123 1.03 -9.60 -18.88
CA ASP A 123 0.82 -10.67 -19.86
C ASP A 123 2.16 -11.42 -20.11
N VAL A 124 2.18 -12.70 -19.74
CA VAL A 124 3.38 -13.54 -19.83
C VAL A 124 3.87 -13.70 -21.28
N LYS A 125 2.93 -13.77 -22.24
CA LYS A 125 3.26 -13.92 -23.66
C LYS A 125 3.94 -12.68 -24.22
N ASN A 126 3.63 -11.52 -23.69
CA ASN A 126 4.13 -10.23 -24.12
C ASN A 126 5.40 -9.77 -23.39
N GLN A 127 6.04 -10.65 -22.61
CA GLN A 127 7.28 -10.37 -21.88
C GLN A 127 8.29 -11.51 -21.95
N THR A 128 8.38 -12.15 -23.11
CA THR A 128 9.39 -13.16 -23.43
C THR A 128 10.27 -12.63 -24.58
N PHE A 129 11.54 -13.00 -24.61
CA PHE A 129 12.45 -12.54 -25.67
C PHE A 129 11.91 -12.97 -27.04
N GLY A 130 11.80 -12.01 -27.97
CA GLY A 130 11.13 -12.17 -29.27
C GLY A 130 9.69 -11.69 -29.34
N SER A 131 9.05 -11.40 -28.17
CA SER A 131 7.67 -10.85 -28.08
C SER A 131 7.56 -9.78 -26.98
N LEU A 132 8.59 -8.94 -26.85
CA LEU A 132 8.61 -7.88 -25.83
C LEU A 132 7.72 -6.72 -26.28
N ASP A 133 6.59 -6.51 -25.55
CA ASP A 133 5.60 -5.48 -25.83
C ASP A 133 5.78 -4.26 -24.94
N GLN A 134 5.83 -3.07 -25.54
CA GLN A 134 6.06 -1.82 -24.83
C GLN A 134 4.94 -1.49 -23.85
N LEU A 135 3.67 -1.66 -24.22
CA LEU A 135 2.54 -1.32 -23.34
C LEU A 135 2.51 -2.22 -22.09
N THR A 136 2.84 -3.50 -22.27
CA THR A 136 2.99 -4.44 -21.14
C THR A 136 4.14 -4.02 -20.23
N PHE A 137 5.28 -3.61 -20.79
CA PHE A 137 6.41 -3.08 -20.04
C PHE A 137 6.02 -1.85 -19.22
N GLU A 138 5.43 -0.85 -19.85
CA GLU A 138 5.02 0.39 -19.20
C GLU A 138 4.05 0.12 -18.04
N LYS A 139 3.03 -0.71 -18.28
CA LYS A 139 2.05 -1.09 -17.27
C LYS A 139 2.66 -1.81 -16.07
N VAL A 140 3.53 -2.79 -16.31
CA VAL A 140 4.18 -3.56 -15.24
C VAL A 140 5.12 -2.68 -14.42
N MET A 141 5.90 -1.81 -15.08
CA MET A 141 6.79 -0.86 -14.41
C MET A 141 6.01 0.18 -13.60
N ALA A 142 4.93 0.72 -14.16
CA ALA A 142 4.09 1.70 -13.48
C ALA A 142 3.49 1.13 -12.18
N VAL A 143 2.90 -0.06 -12.24
CA VAL A 143 2.25 -0.69 -11.07
C VAL A 143 3.27 -1.19 -10.05
N ASN A 144 4.32 -1.90 -10.49
CA ASN A 144 5.18 -2.66 -9.57
C ASN A 144 6.38 -1.86 -9.03
N ALA A 145 6.79 -0.80 -9.72
CA ALA A 145 7.98 -0.02 -9.35
C ALA A 145 7.66 1.45 -9.06
N TYR A 146 7.09 2.18 -10.02
CA TYR A 146 6.83 3.61 -9.86
C TYR A 146 5.71 3.89 -8.87
N GLY A 147 4.58 3.19 -8.96
CA GLY A 147 3.42 3.37 -8.08
C GLY A 147 3.77 3.25 -6.59
N PRO A 148 4.46 2.18 -6.14
CA PRO A 148 4.90 2.05 -4.74
C PRO A 148 5.75 3.22 -4.25
N LEU A 149 6.62 3.80 -5.09
CA LEU A 149 7.42 4.96 -4.74
C LEU A 149 6.56 6.22 -4.60
N LYS A 150 5.59 6.43 -5.52
CA LYS A 150 4.67 7.57 -5.45
C LYS A 150 3.72 7.50 -4.26
N VAL A 151 3.22 6.32 -3.93
CA VAL A 151 2.42 6.11 -2.72
C VAL A 151 3.27 6.39 -1.47
N ALA A 152 4.50 5.88 -1.41
CA ALA A 152 5.41 6.14 -0.30
C ALA A 152 5.71 7.65 -0.14
N GLU A 153 5.98 8.35 -1.25
CA GLU A 153 6.22 9.79 -1.26
C GLU A 153 5.03 10.57 -0.69
N ALA A 154 3.82 10.27 -1.15
CA ALA A 154 2.59 10.96 -0.75
C ALA A 154 2.23 10.75 0.74
N PHE A 155 2.53 9.57 1.29
CA PHE A 155 2.19 9.22 2.67
C PHE A 155 3.36 9.36 3.65
N THR A 156 4.51 9.87 3.22
CA THR A 156 5.70 10.02 4.08
C THR A 156 5.40 10.83 5.34
N GLU A 157 4.65 11.93 5.24
CA GLU A 157 4.30 12.76 6.40
C GLU A 157 3.45 11.99 7.41
N SER A 158 2.43 11.26 6.96
CA SER A 158 1.59 10.43 7.82
C SER A 158 2.38 9.33 8.52
N VAL A 159 3.35 8.73 7.82
CA VAL A 159 4.25 7.73 8.40
C VAL A 159 5.23 8.37 9.40
N GLU A 160 5.74 9.57 9.12
CA GLU A 160 6.63 10.31 10.01
C GLU A 160 5.96 10.69 11.35
N LEU A 161 4.63 10.94 11.34
CA LEU A 161 3.84 11.23 12.54
C LEU A 161 3.67 10.03 13.47
N SER A 162 3.85 8.81 12.99
CA SER A 162 3.58 7.59 13.73
C SER A 162 4.71 7.18 14.67
N ASN A 163 4.46 6.16 15.49
CA ASN A 163 5.47 5.60 16.38
C ASN A 163 6.40 4.61 15.67
N GLN A 164 5.88 3.79 14.74
CA GLN A 164 6.66 2.73 14.11
C GLN A 164 7.44 3.19 12.88
N LYS A 165 6.93 4.16 12.13
CA LYS A 165 7.60 4.83 10.99
C LYS A 165 8.10 3.86 9.93
N LYS A 166 7.26 2.92 9.48
CA LYS A 166 7.65 1.85 8.55
C LYS A 166 6.96 2.00 7.20
N ILE A 167 7.75 1.97 6.13
CA ILE A 167 7.28 1.81 4.74
C ILE A 167 7.85 0.50 4.22
N VAL A 168 7.00 -0.46 3.90
CA VAL A 168 7.44 -1.75 3.36
C VAL A 168 6.89 -1.96 1.96
N SER A 169 7.71 -2.51 1.07
CA SER A 169 7.33 -2.77 -0.32
C SER A 169 7.47 -4.26 -0.64
N MET A 170 6.39 -4.82 -1.20
CA MET A 170 6.31 -6.22 -1.58
C MET A 170 7.13 -6.47 -2.85
N THR A 171 8.27 -7.13 -2.69
CA THR A 171 9.09 -7.59 -3.80
C THR A 171 8.89 -9.08 -4.09
N SER A 172 9.84 -9.70 -4.75
CA SER A 172 9.82 -11.12 -5.13
C SER A 172 11.25 -11.65 -5.23
N GLY A 173 11.44 -12.94 -4.98
CA GLY A 173 12.68 -13.64 -5.35
C GLY A 173 13.02 -13.49 -6.83
N LEU A 174 12.02 -13.28 -7.69
CA LEU A 174 12.21 -13.02 -9.13
C LEU A 174 12.86 -11.64 -9.42
N GLY A 175 12.94 -10.73 -8.45
CA GLY A 175 13.72 -9.50 -8.54
C GLY A 175 15.20 -9.67 -8.19
N SER A 176 15.63 -10.87 -7.79
CA SER A 176 17.02 -11.17 -7.46
C SER A 176 17.78 -11.66 -8.70
N MET A 177 18.86 -10.98 -9.05
CA MET A 177 19.73 -11.41 -10.15
C MET A 177 20.44 -12.73 -9.84
N GLN A 178 20.76 -13.00 -8.57
CA GLN A 178 21.41 -14.24 -8.16
C GLN A 178 20.49 -15.46 -8.25
N ILE A 179 19.20 -15.33 -7.89
CA ILE A 179 18.23 -16.45 -7.89
C ILE A 179 17.79 -16.79 -9.32
N THR A 180 17.69 -15.78 -10.19
CA THR A 180 17.01 -15.92 -11.49
C THR A 180 17.94 -16.16 -12.67
N GLY A 181 19.21 -16.55 -12.45
CA GLY A 181 20.28 -16.58 -13.44
C GLY A 181 19.96 -17.26 -14.78
N ASN A 182 19.18 -18.34 -14.78
CA ASN A 182 18.87 -19.11 -16.00
C ASN A 182 17.39 -19.07 -16.40
N MET A 183 16.62 -18.10 -15.90
CA MET A 183 15.20 -17.98 -16.23
C MET A 183 15.00 -17.04 -17.43
N ASP A 184 14.33 -17.51 -18.46
CA ASP A 184 14.05 -16.82 -19.72
C ASP A 184 12.64 -16.24 -19.82
N ARG A 185 11.90 -16.21 -18.71
CA ARG A 185 10.49 -15.76 -18.62
C ARG A 185 10.35 -14.52 -17.73
N PHE A 186 9.19 -13.85 -17.83
CA PHE A 186 8.78 -12.76 -16.95
C PHE A 186 9.75 -11.56 -16.96
N TYR A 187 10.26 -11.17 -18.12
CA TYR A 187 11.23 -10.09 -18.26
C TYR A 187 10.81 -8.82 -17.53
N PHE A 188 9.62 -8.31 -17.84
CA PHE A 188 9.17 -7.04 -17.27
C PHE A 188 8.82 -7.14 -15.79
N TYR A 189 8.22 -8.26 -15.37
CA TYR A 189 7.97 -8.50 -13.95
C TYR A 189 9.28 -8.53 -13.14
N ARG A 190 10.27 -9.27 -13.61
CA ARG A 190 11.59 -9.35 -12.96
C ARG A 190 12.29 -8.00 -12.93
N MET A 191 12.30 -7.29 -14.07
CA MET A 191 12.84 -5.93 -14.16
C MET A 191 12.14 -4.99 -13.19
N SER A 192 10.80 -5.03 -13.09
CA SER A 192 10.04 -4.17 -12.20
C SER A 192 10.34 -4.43 -10.72
N LYS A 193 10.53 -5.70 -10.32
CA LYS A 193 10.89 -6.03 -8.94
C LYS A 193 12.34 -5.67 -8.61
N ALA A 194 13.26 -5.78 -9.56
CA ALA A 194 14.64 -5.26 -9.40
C ALA A 194 14.67 -3.73 -9.33
N ALA A 195 13.87 -3.03 -10.16
CA ALA A 195 13.73 -1.58 -10.11
C ALA A 195 13.13 -1.11 -8.77
N LEU A 196 12.08 -1.79 -8.28
CA LEU A 196 11.51 -1.52 -6.95
C LEU A 196 12.57 -1.70 -5.85
N ASN A 197 13.37 -2.78 -5.91
CA ASN A 197 14.43 -3.04 -4.94
C ASN A 197 15.41 -1.85 -4.87
N MET A 198 15.87 -1.36 -6.01
CA MET A 198 16.76 -0.18 -6.07
C MET A 198 16.07 1.07 -5.56
N GLY A 199 14.81 1.31 -5.95
CA GLY A 199 14.03 2.47 -5.50
C GLY A 199 13.85 2.51 -3.99
N VAL A 200 13.58 1.36 -3.34
CA VAL A 200 13.42 1.26 -1.88
C VAL A 200 14.74 1.51 -1.14
N ILE A 201 15.88 1.07 -1.71
CA ILE A 201 17.20 1.39 -1.13
C ILE A 201 17.46 2.88 -1.17
N ALA A 202 17.20 3.54 -2.31
CA ALA A 202 17.36 4.98 -2.46
C ALA A 202 16.41 5.75 -1.51
N MET A 203 15.14 5.31 -1.44
CA MET A 203 14.13 5.88 -0.54
C MET A 203 14.57 5.79 0.93
N ASN A 204 15.14 4.65 1.36
CA ASN A 204 15.62 4.48 2.73
C ASN A 204 16.75 5.47 3.08
N ALA A 205 17.62 5.78 2.13
CA ALA A 205 18.65 6.81 2.29
C ALA A 205 18.02 8.21 2.44
N SER A 206 17.03 8.54 1.60
CA SER A 206 16.33 9.83 1.63
C SER A 206 15.52 10.06 2.91
N LEU A 207 14.93 9.00 3.46
CA LEU A 207 14.04 9.07 4.63
C LEU A 207 14.77 8.95 5.98
N LYS A 208 16.08 8.72 5.96
CA LYS A 208 16.88 8.51 7.18
C LYS A 208 16.78 9.66 8.17
N SER A 209 16.84 10.91 7.70
CA SER A 209 16.73 12.11 8.56
C SER A 209 15.35 12.27 9.22
N LYS A 210 14.32 11.70 8.62
CA LYS A 210 12.95 11.68 9.15
C LYS A 210 12.70 10.53 10.13
N GLY A 211 13.68 9.64 10.31
CA GLY A 211 13.55 8.44 11.13
C GLY A 211 12.61 7.38 10.54
N VAL A 212 12.16 7.57 9.28
CA VAL A 212 11.30 6.62 8.59
C VAL A 212 12.14 5.49 8.00
N MET A 213 11.74 4.27 8.27
CA MET A 213 12.40 3.04 7.82
C MET A 213 11.71 2.50 6.57
N SER A 214 12.45 2.30 5.49
CA SER A 214 11.93 1.58 4.33
C SER A 214 12.60 0.23 4.14
N ALA A 215 11.81 -0.81 3.86
CA ALA A 215 12.29 -2.17 3.74
C ALA A 215 11.57 -2.95 2.62
N LEU A 216 12.26 -3.97 2.13
CA LEU A 216 11.74 -4.92 1.16
C LEU A 216 11.33 -6.21 1.85
N ILE A 217 10.11 -6.69 1.56
CA ILE A 217 9.59 -7.97 2.02
C ILE A 217 9.17 -8.83 0.83
N ALA A 218 9.24 -10.15 0.97
CA ALA A 218 8.81 -11.07 -0.07
C ALA A 218 7.89 -12.15 0.49
N PRO A 219 6.81 -12.50 -0.23
CA PRO A 219 5.72 -13.30 0.33
C PRO A 219 5.94 -14.80 0.25
N GLY A 220 6.95 -15.28 -0.47
CA GLY A 220 7.08 -16.69 -0.87
C GLY A 220 6.31 -17.01 -2.14
N GLN A 221 6.08 -18.29 -2.38
CA GLN A 221 5.26 -18.83 -3.47
C GLN A 221 3.84 -19.04 -2.91
N VAL A 222 2.95 -18.08 -3.12
CA VAL A 222 1.65 -18.01 -2.45
C VAL A 222 0.54 -18.37 -3.42
N GLU A 223 -0.42 -19.19 -3.00
CA GLU A 223 -1.62 -19.55 -3.77
C GLU A 223 -2.48 -18.32 -4.06
N THR A 224 -2.16 -17.63 -5.13
CA THR A 224 -2.82 -16.41 -5.59
C THR A 224 -3.07 -16.47 -7.08
N GLN A 225 -3.96 -15.62 -7.58
CA GLN A 225 -4.17 -15.49 -9.01
C GLN A 225 -2.86 -15.19 -9.77
N LEU A 226 -1.97 -14.36 -9.21
CA LEU A 226 -0.67 -14.05 -9.81
C LEU A 226 0.20 -15.31 -9.97
N LEU A 227 0.19 -16.20 -8.99
CA LEU A 227 0.93 -17.48 -9.08
C LEU A 227 0.33 -18.38 -10.15
N TYR A 228 -1.00 -18.52 -10.22
CA TYR A 228 -1.67 -19.30 -11.25
C TYR A 228 -1.41 -18.73 -12.65
N GLU A 229 -1.47 -17.42 -12.82
CA GLU A 229 -1.12 -16.75 -14.09
C GLU A 229 0.33 -16.98 -14.52
N SER A 230 1.24 -17.22 -13.57
CA SER A 230 2.64 -17.55 -13.86
C SER A 230 2.84 -18.96 -14.44
N GLY A 231 1.84 -19.84 -14.30
CA GLY A 231 1.93 -21.26 -14.66
C GLY A 231 2.91 -22.05 -13.76
N PHE A 232 3.09 -21.59 -12.50
CA PHE A 232 3.94 -22.31 -11.55
C PHE A 232 3.18 -23.50 -10.95
N GLU A 233 3.75 -24.69 -11.08
CA GLU A 233 3.20 -25.97 -10.57
C GLU A 233 4.19 -26.69 -9.61
N GLY A 234 5.19 -25.99 -9.14
CA GLY A 234 6.24 -26.56 -8.28
C GLY A 234 5.81 -26.71 -6.80
N PRO A 235 6.59 -27.43 -6.01
CA PRO A 235 6.35 -27.57 -4.57
C PRO A 235 6.64 -26.27 -3.81
N GLY A 236 6.18 -26.21 -2.54
CA GLY A 236 6.47 -25.08 -1.64
C GLY A 236 5.50 -23.92 -1.77
N VAL A 237 4.34 -24.14 -2.41
CA VAL A 237 3.24 -23.19 -2.40
C VAL A 237 2.60 -23.18 -1.01
N ILE A 238 2.42 -21.97 -0.46
CA ILE A 238 1.84 -21.71 0.85
C ILE A 238 0.52 -20.96 0.70
N THR A 239 -0.29 -20.98 1.75
CA THR A 239 -1.55 -20.22 1.78
C THR A 239 -1.30 -18.71 1.89
N THR A 240 -2.30 -17.92 1.52
CA THR A 240 -2.25 -16.46 1.72
C THR A 240 -2.13 -16.08 3.19
N ASP A 241 -2.73 -16.87 4.10
CA ASP A 241 -2.64 -16.63 5.54
C ASP A 241 -1.27 -16.94 6.11
N GLU A 242 -0.69 -18.07 5.74
CA GLU A 242 0.67 -18.42 6.17
C GLU A 242 1.67 -17.34 5.74
N SER A 243 1.54 -16.86 4.49
CA SER A 243 2.35 -15.75 4.00
C SER A 243 2.11 -14.46 4.79
N ALA A 244 0.85 -14.07 5.02
CA ALA A 244 0.51 -12.82 5.72
C ALA A 244 1.02 -12.82 7.17
N ILE A 245 0.84 -13.91 7.91
CA ILE A 245 1.35 -14.05 9.29
C ILE A 245 2.87 -13.89 9.31
N GLY A 246 3.58 -14.62 8.45
CA GLY A 246 5.04 -14.51 8.38
C GLY A 246 5.53 -13.12 7.96
N LEU A 247 4.81 -12.44 7.04
CA LEU A 247 5.12 -11.07 6.64
C LEU A 247 4.91 -10.08 7.79
N ILE A 248 3.84 -10.22 8.59
CA ILE A 248 3.60 -9.37 9.76
C ILE A 248 4.73 -9.52 10.77
N GLU A 249 5.17 -10.75 11.07
CA GLU A 249 6.32 -10.99 11.95
C GLU A 249 7.62 -10.36 11.41
N VAL A 250 7.83 -10.40 10.10
CA VAL A 250 8.98 -9.72 9.45
C VAL A 250 8.86 -8.21 9.60
N ILE A 251 7.68 -7.63 9.39
CA ILE A 251 7.41 -6.20 9.51
C ILE A 251 7.62 -5.72 10.95
N GLU A 252 7.16 -6.48 11.94
CA GLU A 252 7.39 -6.18 13.36
C GLU A 252 8.87 -6.12 13.68
N GLY A 253 9.67 -7.05 13.14
CA GLY A 253 11.13 -7.11 13.33
C GLY A 253 11.94 -6.05 12.58
N ILE A 254 11.32 -5.17 11.77
CA ILE A 254 12.04 -4.08 11.09
C ILE A 254 12.53 -3.06 12.10
N SER A 255 13.83 -2.80 12.04
CA SER A 255 14.54 -1.84 12.86
C SER A 255 15.74 -1.26 12.10
N PRO A 256 16.33 -0.13 12.54
CA PRO A 256 17.55 0.38 11.91
C PRO A 256 18.69 -0.65 11.88
N GLN A 257 18.74 -1.54 12.88
CA GLN A 257 19.74 -2.61 12.98
C GLN A 257 19.52 -3.68 11.91
N THR A 258 18.26 -4.15 11.74
CA THR A 258 17.93 -5.19 10.74
C THR A 258 18.12 -4.68 9.32
N ILE A 259 17.75 -3.42 9.02
CA ILE A 259 17.99 -2.78 7.72
C ILE A 259 19.48 -2.72 7.39
N ARG A 260 20.31 -2.29 8.34
CA ARG A 260 21.79 -2.27 8.15
C ARG A 260 22.36 -3.67 7.95
N LYS A 261 21.93 -4.65 8.76
CA LYS A 261 22.37 -6.05 8.66
C LYS A 261 22.03 -6.65 7.30
N ASN A 262 20.81 -6.40 6.82
CA ASN A 262 20.33 -6.94 5.56
C ASN A 262 20.88 -6.20 4.34
N ARG A 263 21.53 -5.03 4.52
CA ARG A 263 22.10 -4.21 3.44
C ARG A 263 21.10 -3.91 2.32
N GLY A 264 19.87 -3.60 2.68
CA GLY A 264 18.78 -3.34 1.73
C GLY A 264 18.20 -4.58 1.04
N LYS A 265 18.69 -5.80 1.35
CA LYS A 265 18.13 -7.04 0.80
C LYS A 265 16.73 -7.31 1.35
N ALA A 266 15.91 -7.96 0.54
CA ALA A 266 14.56 -8.34 0.94
C ALA A 266 14.58 -9.45 2.00
N THR A 267 13.64 -9.37 2.94
CA THR A 267 13.37 -10.43 3.91
C THR A 267 12.12 -11.19 3.48
N ASN A 268 12.23 -12.50 3.31
CA ASN A 268 11.12 -13.37 2.95
C ASN A 268 10.20 -13.61 4.17
N TYR A 269 8.93 -14.01 3.94
CA TYR A 269 7.96 -14.31 4.98
C TYR A 269 8.48 -15.24 6.09
N ASN A 270 9.38 -16.16 5.74
CA ASN A 270 10.03 -17.11 6.66
C ASN A 270 11.34 -16.58 7.24
N LYS A 271 11.56 -15.27 7.23
CA LYS A 271 12.74 -14.54 7.75
C LYS A 271 14.06 -14.80 7.01
N ARG A 272 14.06 -15.58 5.92
CA ARG A 272 15.25 -15.77 5.09
C ARG A 272 15.53 -14.51 4.27
N ILE A 273 16.82 -14.18 4.12
CA ILE A 273 17.24 -13.05 3.29
C ILE A 273 17.32 -13.50 1.84
N ILE A 274 16.68 -12.73 0.96
CA ILE A 274 16.77 -12.93 -0.50
C ILE A 274 18.05 -12.23 -0.98
N PRO A 275 19.00 -12.95 -1.61
CA PRO A 275 20.19 -12.35 -2.18
C PRO A 275 19.84 -11.43 -3.35
N TRP A 276 20.77 -10.56 -3.73
CA TRP A 276 20.62 -9.70 -4.93
C TRP A 276 20.87 -10.43 -6.24
#